data_ad4d1d542e7b1979871a82be6990480f
#
_entry.id   ad4d1d542e7b1979871a82be6990480f
#
_cell.length_a   1.000
_cell.length_b   1.000
_cell.length_c   1.000
_cell.angle_alpha   90.00
_cell.angle_beta   90.00
_cell.angle_gamma   90.00
#
_symmetry.space_group_name_H-M   'P 1'
#
loop_
_entity.id
_entity.type
_entity.pdbx_description
1 polymer ?
#
loop_
_entity_poly.entity_id
_entity_poly.type
_entity_poly.pdbx_seq_one_letter_code
_entity_poly.pdbx_strand_id
1 'polypeptide(L)'
;MTILHNFINSSKRNLSILGIFLLLLLVSSCSSNEEMPDERLVEKELYDQAQTRLKNGSFSTAILSLEALESRFPFGRYAEQAQAELIYAYYMNSQFEASQSASERFINLHPRHSHTGYAFYMKGLAAFTDDSGLFSRYFQSDLAKREVVMAQTSFGELSEFISRYPESKYVPHAKQRMIYLRNLLAEHEIYVADFYMK
;
A
#
# COMPACT_ATOMS: atom_id res chain seq x y z
N MET A 1 54.35 -34.82 5.55
CA MET A 1 53.38 -34.04 6.35
C MET A 1 53.00 -32.67 5.77
N THR A 2 53.78 -32.12 4.87
CA THR A 2 53.60 -30.79 4.24
C THR A 2 52.52 -30.72 3.12
N ILE A 3 52.27 -31.83 2.44
CA ILE A 3 51.38 -31.89 1.27
C ILE A 3 49.89 -31.82 1.70
N LEU A 4 49.54 -32.43 2.84
CA LEU A 4 48.16 -32.42 3.39
C LEU A 4 47.75 -31.03 3.89
N HIS A 5 48.70 -30.26 4.43
CA HIS A 5 48.43 -28.90 4.95
C HIS A 5 48.12 -27.91 3.81
N ASN A 6 48.78 -28.05 2.67
CA ASN A 6 48.55 -27.21 1.49
C ASN A 6 47.20 -27.51 0.82
N PHE A 7 46.74 -28.76 0.86
CA PHE A 7 45.44 -29.14 0.28
C PHE A 7 44.27 -28.60 1.10
N ILE A 8 44.36 -28.65 2.42
CA ILE A 8 43.33 -28.13 3.33
C ILE A 8 43.24 -26.59 3.26
N ASN A 9 44.36 -25.90 3.11
CA ASN A 9 44.42 -24.44 3.00
C ASN A 9 43.90 -23.94 1.64
N SER A 10 44.13 -24.69 0.58
CA SER A 10 43.58 -24.41 -0.76
C SER A 10 42.04 -24.57 -0.79
N SER A 11 41.50 -25.60 -0.14
CA SER A 11 40.04 -25.82 -0.03
C SER A 11 39.34 -24.74 0.75
N LYS A 12 39.90 -24.29 1.87
CA LYS A 12 39.33 -23.18 2.67
C LYS A 12 39.35 -21.84 1.92
N ARG A 13 40.41 -21.59 1.14
CA ARG A 13 40.53 -20.37 0.31
C ARG A 13 39.48 -20.34 -0.81
N ASN A 14 39.26 -21.49 -1.47
CA ASN A 14 38.27 -21.61 -2.53
C ASN A 14 36.81 -21.48 -1.97
N LEU A 15 36.57 -22.02 -0.80
CA LEU A 15 35.25 -21.88 -0.10
C LEU A 15 34.99 -20.43 0.31
N SER A 16 36.03 -19.71 0.76
CA SER A 16 35.92 -18.28 1.12
C SER A 16 35.68 -17.41 -0.13
N ILE A 17 36.36 -17.70 -1.25
CA ILE A 17 36.15 -16.99 -2.53
C ILE A 17 34.74 -17.25 -3.09
N LEU A 18 34.24 -18.49 -2.98
CA LEU A 18 32.88 -18.84 -3.39
C LEU A 18 31.82 -18.11 -2.54
N GLY A 19 32.07 -18.00 -1.22
CA GLY A 19 31.19 -17.24 -0.32
C GLY A 19 31.15 -15.75 -0.63
N ILE A 20 32.28 -15.13 -0.94
CA ILE A 20 32.37 -13.72 -1.35
C ILE A 20 31.70 -13.50 -2.71
N PHE A 21 31.84 -14.42 -3.65
CA PHE A 21 31.19 -14.35 -4.95
C PHE A 21 29.66 -14.48 -4.84
N LEU A 22 29.18 -15.38 -3.97
CA LEU A 22 27.75 -15.52 -3.68
C LEU A 22 27.18 -14.28 -2.99
N LEU A 23 27.94 -13.66 -2.08
CA LEU A 23 27.54 -12.42 -1.41
C LEU A 23 27.48 -11.23 -2.38
N LEU A 24 28.39 -11.14 -3.34
CA LEU A 24 28.40 -10.12 -4.39
C LEU A 24 27.23 -10.25 -5.36
N LEU A 25 26.75 -11.48 -5.62
CA LEU A 25 25.56 -11.71 -6.44
C LEU A 25 24.26 -11.26 -5.77
N LEU A 26 24.21 -11.22 -4.44
CA LEU A 26 23.02 -10.75 -3.70
C LEU A 26 22.89 -9.22 -3.67
N VAL A 27 23.98 -8.48 -3.91
CA VAL A 27 23.98 -7.00 -3.89
C VAL A 27 23.57 -6.42 -5.25
N SER A 28 23.63 -7.18 -6.34
CA SER A 28 23.30 -6.70 -7.69
C SER A 28 21.81 -6.76 -8.04
N SER A 29 20.93 -7.17 -7.10
CA SER A 29 19.49 -7.42 -7.37
C SER A 29 18.55 -6.24 -7.09
N CYS A 30 19.04 -5.06 -6.71
CA CYS A 30 18.17 -3.91 -6.43
C CYS A 30 18.58 -2.69 -7.26
N SER A 31 18.42 -2.78 -8.58
CA SER A 31 18.34 -1.60 -9.44
C SER A 31 16.99 -1.62 -10.16
N SER A 32 15.91 -1.35 -9.42
CA SER A 32 14.70 -0.84 -10.05
C SER A 32 15.02 0.58 -10.53
N ASN A 33 15.34 0.72 -11.80
CA ASN A 33 15.28 2.02 -12.44
C ASN A 33 13.81 2.45 -12.44
N GLU A 34 13.39 3.16 -11.39
CA GLU A 34 12.14 3.92 -11.44
C GLU A 34 12.37 5.03 -12.46
N GLU A 35 11.83 4.84 -13.66
CA GLU A 35 11.86 5.87 -14.70
C GLU A 35 11.08 7.08 -14.21
N MET A 36 11.81 8.10 -13.76
CA MET A 36 11.23 9.41 -13.43
C MET A 36 10.55 9.99 -14.67
N PRO A 37 9.37 10.63 -14.52
CA PRO A 37 8.71 11.29 -15.63
C PRO A 37 9.61 12.36 -16.25
N ASP A 38 9.67 12.40 -17.58
CA ASP A 38 10.45 13.43 -18.30
C ASP A 38 9.87 14.83 -17.95
N GLU A 39 10.72 15.71 -17.44
CA GLU A 39 10.33 17.09 -17.06
C GLU A 39 9.77 17.90 -18.23
N ARG A 40 10.03 17.47 -19.47
CA ARG A 40 9.56 18.14 -20.70
C ARG A 40 8.16 17.73 -21.11
N LEU A 41 7.60 16.69 -20.52
CA LEU A 41 6.26 16.22 -20.88
C LEU A 41 5.20 17.27 -20.54
N VAL A 42 4.26 17.46 -21.46
CA VAL A 42 3.07 18.26 -21.21
C VAL A 42 2.02 17.51 -20.41
N GLU A 43 1.05 18.22 -19.88
CA GLU A 43 0.01 17.66 -18.98
C GLU A 43 -0.64 16.37 -19.54
N LYS A 44 -1.05 16.41 -20.81
CA LYS A 44 -1.71 15.27 -21.46
C LYS A 44 -0.80 14.04 -21.57
N GLU A 45 0.46 14.25 -21.90
CA GLU A 45 1.43 13.16 -22.03
C GLU A 45 1.72 12.49 -20.69
N LEU A 46 1.86 13.27 -19.61
CA LEU A 46 1.99 12.75 -18.26
C LEU A 46 0.76 11.92 -17.85
N TYR A 47 -0.43 12.42 -18.19
CA TYR A 47 -1.66 11.70 -17.91
C TYR A 47 -1.77 10.40 -18.70
N ASP A 48 -1.52 10.42 -20.02
CA ASP A 48 -1.54 9.24 -20.87
C ASP A 48 -0.49 8.20 -20.42
N GLN A 49 0.67 8.65 -19.99
CA GLN A 49 1.71 7.78 -19.43
C GLN A 49 1.22 7.13 -18.12
N ALA A 50 0.62 7.90 -17.22
CA ALA A 50 0.04 7.39 -15.98
C ALA A 50 -1.05 6.34 -16.26
N GLN A 51 -1.96 6.62 -17.20
CA GLN A 51 -3.02 5.69 -17.62
C GLN A 51 -2.46 4.36 -18.13
N THR A 52 -1.41 4.42 -18.93
CA THR A 52 -0.75 3.22 -19.46
C THR A 52 -0.14 2.39 -18.33
N ARG A 53 0.54 3.04 -17.38
CA ARG A 53 1.15 2.39 -16.22
C ARG A 53 0.11 1.77 -15.28
N LEU A 54 -1.00 2.47 -15.03
CA LEU A 54 -2.13 1.94 -14.24
C LEU A 54 -2.73 0.69 -14.88
N LYS A 55 -2.98 0.71 -16.20
CA LYS A 55 -3.51 -0.45 -16.95
C LYS A 55 -2.58 -1.65 -16.91
N ASN A 56 -1.28 -1.41 -16.91
CA ASN A 56 -0.25 -2.46 -16.86
C ASN A 56 0.02 -2.96 -15.43
N GLY A 57 -0.62 -2.38 -14.40
CA GLY A 57 -0.37 -2.73 -13.00
C GLY A 57 0.95 -2.19 -12.45
N SER A 58 1.62 -1.29 -13.16
CA SER A 58 2.88 -0.66 -12.75
C SER A 58 2.61 0.52 -11.81
N PHE A 59 2.05 0.23 -10.62
CA PHE A 59 1.50 1.26 -9.74
C PHE A 59 2.56 2.21 -9.19
N SER A 60 3.75 1.75 -8.85
CA SER A 60 4.85 2.62 -8.38
C SER A 60 5.20 3.71 -9.40
N THR A 61 5.37 3.33 -10.65
CA THR A 61 5.68 4.28 -11.73
C THR A 61 4.48 5.13 -12.14
N ALA A 62 3.25 4.60 -12.01
CA ALA A 62 2.03 5.38 -12.21
C ALA A 62 1.91 6.52 -11.19
N ILE A 63 2.22 6.23 -9.90
CA ILE A 63 2.27 7.23 -8.83
C ILE A 63 3.20 8.37 -9.21
N LEU A 64 4.42 8.08 -9.65
CA LEU A 64 5.39 9.11 -10.06
C LEU A 64 4.83 10.03 -11.16
N SER A 65 4.13 9.46 -12.15
CA SER A 65 3.52 10.27 -13.22
C SER A 65 2.37 11.15 -12.73
N LEU A 66 1.51 10.59 -11.85
CA LEU A 66 0.36 11.31 -11.30
C LEU A 66 0.80 12.42 -10.34
N GLU A 67 1.80 12.17 -9.49
CA GLU A 67 2.40 13.16 -8.59
C GLU A 67 3.09 14.30 -9.38
N ALA A 68 3.82 13.95 -10.45
CA ALA A 68 4.43 14.93 -11.34
C ALA A 68 3.35 15.79 -12.03
N LEU A 69 2.22 15.19 -12.44
CA LEU A 69 1.10 15.91 -13.02
C LEU A 69 0.47 16.86 -11.99
N GLU A 70 0.18 16.37 -10.77
CA GLU A 70 -0.40 17.18 -9.70
C GLU A 70 0.51 18.36 -9.32
N SER A 71 1.81 18.12 -9.24
CA SER A 71 2.79 19.15 -8.88
C SER A 71 2.97 20.22 -9.96
N ARG A 72 3.01 19.80 -11.23
CA ARG A 72 3.31 20.70 -12.36
C ARG A 72 2.06 21.39 -12.91
N PHE A 73 0.92 20.74 -12.83
CA PHE A 73 -0.36 21.19 -13.38
C PHE A 73 -1.50 21.10 -12.36
N PRO A 74 -1.38 21.77 -11.18
CA PRO A 74 -2.33 21.60 -10.07
C PRO A 74 -3.76 22.05 -10.41
N PHE A 75 -3.92 22.91 -11.42
CA PHE A 75 -5.20 23.39 -11.93
C PHE A 75 -5.44 22.97 -13.39
N GLY A 76 -4.72 21.97 -13.83
CA GLY A 76 -4.82 21.44 -15.16
C GLY A 76 -6.12 20.67 -15.38
N ARG A 77 -6.37 20.36 -16.65
CA ARG A 77 -7.59 19.64 -17.07
C ARG A 77 -7.71 18.26 -16.46
N TYR A 78 -6.57 17.61 -16.18
CA TYR A 78 -6.51 16.25 -15.64
C TYR A 78 -6.22 16.21 -14.13
N ALA A 79 -6.07 17.37 -13.48
CA ALA A 79 -5.64 17.45 -12.07
C ALA A 79 -6.60 16.70 -11.12
N GLU A 80 -7.90 16.97 -11.19
CA GLU A 80 -8.89 16.32 -10.32
C GLU A 80 -8.96 14.81 -10.57
N GLN A 81 -8.87 14.39 -11.83
CA GLN A 81 -8.86 12.98 -12.19
C GLN A 81 -7.57 12.28 -11.69
N ALA A 82 -6.42 12.92 -11.85
CA ALA A 82 -5.14 12.40 -11.38
C ALA A 82 -5.12 12.23 -9.85
N GLN A 83 -5.68 13.18 -9.12
CA GLN A 83 -5.83 13.09 -7.67
C GLN A 83 -6.71 11.90 -7.24
N ALA A 84 -7.82 11.67 -7.94
CA ALA A 84 -8.68 10.51 -7.68
C ALA A 84 -7.97 9.18 -8.00
N GLU A 85 -7.16 9.14 -9.06
CA GLU A 85 -6.40 7.96 -9.48
C GLU A 85 -5.20 7.68 -8.58
N LEU A 86 -4.59 8.71 -7.98
CA LEU A 86 -3.55 8.56 -6.97
C LEU A 86 -4.06 7.76 -5.75
N ILE A 87 -5.30 7.98 -5.33
CA ILE A 87 -5.91 7.21 -4.24
C ILE A 87 -5.85 5.71 -4.54
N TYR A 88 -6.24 5.33 -5.77
CA TYR A 88 -6.21 3.96 -6.23
C TYR A 88 -4.77 3.42 -6.37
N ALA A 89 -3.90 4.20 -7.00
CA ALA A 89 -2.52 3.80 -7.26
C ALA A 89 -1.76 3.54 -5.95
N TYR A 90 -1.89 4.40 -4.95
CA TYR A 90 -1.31 4.19 -3.63
C TYR A 90 -1.85 2.92 -2.97
N TYR A 91 -3.17 2.71 -3.00
CA TYR A 91 -3.79 1.51 -2.42
C TYR A 91 -3.25 0.24 -3.07
N MET A 92 -3.21 0.18 -4.40
CA MET A 92 -2.72 -0.97 -5.14
C MET A 92 -1.21 -1.20 -5.00
N ASN A 93 -0.46 -0.15 -4.64
CA ASN A 93 0.97 -0.23 -4.33
C ASN A 93 1.25 -0.51 -2.84
N SER A 94 0.22 -0.89 -2.07
CA SER A 94 0.31 -1.14 -0.62
C SER A 94 0.76 0.07 0.23
N GLN A 95 0.63 1.27 -0.32
CA GLN A 95 0.89 2.54 0.38
C GLN A 95 -0.41 3.06 1.01
N PHE A 96 -0.90 2.34 2.01
CA PHE A 96 -2.24 2.55 2.55
C PHE A 96 -2.42 3.89 3.26
N GLU A 97 -1.43 4.34 4.01
CA GLU A 97 -1.44 5.65 4.66
C GLU A 97 -1.45 6.80 3.64
N ALA A 98 -0.73 6.64 2.53
CA ALA A 98 -0.75 7.62 1.43
C ALA A 98 -2.12 7.64 0.74
N SER A 99 -2.72 6.46 0.50
CA SER A 99 -4.07 6.33 -0.05
C SER A 99 -5.12 6.99 0.85
N GLN A 100 -5.04 6.80 2.16
CA GLN A 100 -5.94 7.41 3.13
C GLN A 100 -5.80 8.94 3.13
N SER A 101 -4.56 9.44 3.19
CA SER A 101 -4.26 10.87 3.15
C SER A 101 -4.70 11.53 1.84
N ALA A 102 -4.47 10.87 0.70
CA ALA A 102 -4.93 11.34 -0.61
C ALA A 102 -6.46 11.36 -0.70
N SER A 103 -7.14 10.35 -0.14
CA SER A 103 -8.60 10.30 -0.06
C SER A 103 -9.16 11.47 0.74
N GLU A 104 -8.62 11.72 1.92
CA GLU A 104 -9.03 12.83 2.78
C GLU A 104 -8.81 14.18 2.11
N ARG A 105 -7.65 14.38 1.49
CA ARG A 105 -7.35 15.58 0.72
C ARG A 105 -8.34 15.79 -0.42
N PHE A 106 -8.65 14.73 -1.19
CA PHE A 106 -9.63 14.80 -2.28
C PHE A 106 -11.04 15.17 -1.79
N ILE A 107 -11.49 14.57 -0.69
CA ILE A 107 -12.79 14.87 -0.07
C ILE A 107 -12.89 16.35 0.32
N ASN A 108 -11.81 16.90 0.92
CA ASN A 108 -11.77 18.28 1.39
C ASN A 108 -11.68 19.29 0.24
N LEU A 109 -10.92 18.99 -0.82
CA LEU A 109 -10.75 19.88 -1.96
C LEU A 109 -11.94 19.81 -2.93
N HIS A 110 -12.55 18.65 -3.08
CA HIS A 110 -13.58 18.38 -4.09
C HIS A 110 -14.86 17.78 -3.49
N PRO A 111 -15.53 18.44 -2.51
CA PRO A 111 -16.63 17.84 -1.76
C PRO A 111 -17.88 17.53 -2.59
N ARG A 112 -17.99 18.09 -3.79
CA ARG A 112 -19.12 17.89 -4.72
C ARG A 112 -18.75 17.14 -5.99
N HIS A 113 -17.53 16.65 -6.09
CA HIS A 113 -17.07 15.92 -7.27
C HIS A 113 -17.70 14.52 -7.34
N SER A 114 -17.91 14.00 -8.54
CA SER A 114 -18.52 12.67 -8.75
C SER A 114 -17.74 11.52 -8.10
N HIS A 115 -16.42 11.68 -7.94
CA HIS A 115 -15.56 10.70 -7.28
C HIS A 115 -15.41 10.89 -5.77
N THR A 116 -16.09 11.85 -5.15
CA THR A 116 -15.99 12.06 -3.69
C THR A 116 -16.50 10.85 -2.91
N GLY A 117 -17.60 10.23 -3.37
CA GLY A 117 -18.09 8.98 -2.77
C GLY A 117 -17.08 7.83 -2.91
N TYR A 118 -16.34 7.77 -4.02
CA TYR A 118 -15.24 6.83 -4.19
C TYR A 118 -14.10 7.10 -3.20
N ALA A 119 -13.74 8.36 -3.00
CA ALA A 119 -12.69 8.73 -2.04
C ALA A 119 -13.07 8.35 -0.59
N PHE A 120 -14.33 8.56 -0.15
CA PHE A 120 -14.82 8.07 1.14
C PHE A 120 -14.69 6.54 1.27
N TYR A 121 -15.08 5.81 0.23
CA TYR A 121 -14.95 4.36 0.21
C TYR A 121 -13.49 3.89 0.32
N MET A 122 -12.58 4.50 -0.45
CA MET A 122 -11.16 4.13 -0.43
C MET A 122 -10.48 4.51 0.89
N LYS A 123 -10.86 5.65 1.50
CA LYS A 123 -10.39 6.03 2.84
C LYS A 123 -10.69 4.93 3.85
N GLY A 124 -11.93 4.42 3.84
CA GLY A 124 -12.33 3.32 4.71
C GLY A 124 -11.61 2.01 4.44
N LEU A 125 -11.36 1.66 3.17
CA LEU A 125 -10.60 0.47 2.82
C LEU A 125 -9.14 0.56 3.27
N ALA A 126 -8.50 1.71 3.04
CA ALA A 126 -7.09 1.93 3.34
C ALA A 126 -6.82 2.02 4.86
N ALA A 127 -7.84 2.32 5.66
CA ALA A 127 -7.71 2.40 7.12
C ALA A 127 -7.47 1.04 7.80
N PHE A 128 -7.82 -0.07 7.15
CA PHE A 128 -7.51 -1.41 7.63
C PHE A 128 -6.98 -2.29 6.50
N THR A 129 -5.77 -2.74 6.66
CA THR A 129 -5.14 -3.71 5.79
C THR A 129 -4.72 -4.91 6.62
N ASP A 130 -5.09 -6.09 6.16
CA ASP A 130 -4.67 -7.36 6.75
C ASP A 130 -3.20 -7.60 6.37
N ASP A 131 -2.31 -6.94 7.09
CA ASP A 131 -0.86 -7.13 6.93
C ASP A 131 -0.39 -8.31 7.81
N SER A 132 -1.11 -9.44 7.67
CA SER A 132 -0.75 -10.71 8.32
C SER A 132 0.53 -11.32 7.69
N GLY A 133 1.53 -10.48 7.43
CA GLY A 133 2.85 -10.88 6.97
C GLY A 133 3.50 -11.87 7.94
N LEU A 134 4.41 -12.69 7.43
CA LEU A 134 5.14 -13.74 8.18
C LEU A 134 5.80 -13.25 9.48
N PHE A 135 6.00 -11.94 9.64
CA PHE A 135 6.57 -11.31 10.83
C PHE A 135 5.55 -11.01 11.94
N SER A 136 4.25 -10.97 11.66
CA SER A 136 3.20 -10.67 12.66
C SER A 136 3.15 -11.72 13.79
N ARG A 137 3.59 -12.94 13.52
CA ARG A 137 3.67 -14.03 14.51
C ARG A 137 4.70 -13.79 15.63
N TYR A 138 5.71 -12.93 15.42
CA TYR A 138 6.78 -12.69 16.41
C TYR A 138 6.50 -11.50 17.33
N PHE A 139 5.56 -10.60 17.00
CA PHE A 139 5.26 -9.38 17.76
C PHE A 139 3.79 -9.30 18.17
N GLN A 140 3.25 -10.37 18.73
CA GLN A 140 1.81 -10.59 18.94
C GLN A 140 1.07 -9.56 19.81
N SER A 141 1.69 -8.90 20.79
CA SER A 141 0.93 -8.08 21.76
C SER A 141 0.61 -6.66 21.27
N ASP A 142 1.57 -6.00 20.62
CA ASP A 142 1.39 -4.61 20.16
C ASP A 142 0.68 -4.55 18.78
N LEU A 143 0.88 -5.58 17.96
CA LEU A 143 0.21 -5.72 16.67
C LEU A 143 -1.29 -5.94 16.86
N ALA A 144 -1.71 -6.81 17.78
CA ALA A 144 -3.12 -7.06 18.05
C ALA A 144 -3.89 -5.79 18.47
N LYS A 145 -3.27 -4.94 19.31
CA LYS A 145 -3.87 -3.65 19.68
C LYS A 145 -3.99 -2.70 18.50
N ARG A 146 -2.95 -2.64 17.65
CA ARG A 146 -2.94 -1.80 16.45
C ARG A 146 -4.01 -2.27 15.46
N GLU A 147 -4.13 -3.57 15.23
CA GLU A 147 -5.14 -4.15 14.34
C GLU A 147 -6.56 -3.80 14.79
N VAL A 148 -6.85 -3.86 16.09
CA VAL A 148 -8.16 -3.47 16.63
C VAL A 148 -8.47 -2.01 16.36
N VAL A 149 -7.53 -1.09 16.60
CA VAL A 149 -7.72 0.34 16.34
C VAL A 149 -7.95 0.60 14.85
N MET A 150 -7.16 -0.04 13.98
CA MET A 150 -7.31 0.08 12.53
C MET A 150 -8.66 -0.48 12.07
N ALA A 151 -9.11 -1.62 12.62
CA ALA A 151 -10.41 -2.21 12.32
C ALA A 151 -11.57 -1.31 12.76
N GLN A 152 -11.49 -0.71 13.94
CA GLN A 152 -12.48 0.27 14.42
C GLN A 152 -12.53 1.51 13.53
N THR A 153 -11.37 2.05 13.16
CA THR A 153 -11.27 3.21 12.26
C THR A 153 -11.89 2.91 10.90
N SER A 154 -11.50 1.80 10.26
CA SER A 154 -12.05 1.38 8.98
C SER A 154 -13.56 1.15 9.04
N PHE A 155 -14.06 0.51 10.12
CA PHE A 155 -15.49 0.31 10.31
C PHE A 155 -16.25 1.65 10.39
N GLY A 156 -15.72 2.63 11.12
CA GLY A 156 -16.28 3.96 11.23
C GLY A 156 -16.35 4.69 9.89
N GLU A 157 -15.22 4.72 9.16
CA GLU A 157 -15.10 5.34 7.84
C GLU A 157 -16.04 4.71 6.80
N LEU A 158 -16.12 3.36 6.77
CA LEU A 158 -17.04 2.67 5.87
C LEU A 158 -18.51 2.89 6.25
N SER A 159 -18.82 3.02 7.54
CA SER A 159 -20.17 3.37 8.03
C SER A 159 -20.55 4.77 7.57
N GLU A 160 -19.64 5.74 7.69
CA GLU A 160 -19.86 7.11 7.19
C GLU A 160 -20.06 7.11 5.66
N PHE A 161 -19.24 6.38 4.92
CA PHE A 161 -19.41 6.22 3.47
C PHE A 161 -20.80 5.72 3.09
N ILE A 162 -21.27 4.63 3.70
CA ILE A 162 -22.58 4.05 3.41
C ILE A 162 -23.72 5.02 3.75
N SER A 163 -23.59 5.77 4.86
CA SER A 163 -24.57 6.77 5.28
C SER A 163 -24.68 7.94 4.30
N ARG A 164 -23.53 8.42 3.79
CA ARG A 164 -23.49 9.57 2.87
C ARG A 164 -23.81 9.20 1.41
N TYR A 165 -23.47 7.98 1.00
CA TYR A 165 -23.57 7.53 -0.39
C TYR A 165 -24.28 6.16 -0.50
N PRO A 166 -25.54 6.04 -0.03
CA PRO A 166 -26.25 4.76 0.05
C PRO A 166 -26.46 4.09 -1.31
N GLU A 167 -26.53 4.88 -2.38
CA GLU A 167 -26.71 4.39 -3.77
C GLU A 167 -25.40 4.12 -4.51
N SER A 168 -24.25 4.22 -3.84
CA SER A 168 -22.96 3.98 -4.47
C SER A 168 -22.81 2.50 -4.82
N LYS A 169 -22.26 2.23 -6.02
CA LYS A 169 -21.92 0.87 -6.48
C LYS A 169 -20.95 0.13 -5.55
N TYR A 170 -20.23 0.85 -4.68
CA TYR A 170 -19.28 0.28 -3.72
C TYR A 170 -19.92 -0.16 -2.39
N VAL A 171 -21.19 0.20 -2.14
CA VAL A 171 -21.90 -0.13 -0.89
C VAL A 171 -21.94 -1.64 -0.59
N PRO A 172 -22.23 -2.53 -1.55
CA PRO A 172 -22.25 -3.97 -1.28
C PRO A 172 -20.88 -4.47 -0.77
N HIS A 173 -19.79 -4.04 -1.39
CA HIS A 173 -18.44 -4.41 -0.97
C HIS A 173 -18.07 -3.82 0.40
N ALA A 174 -18.42 -2.55 0.65
CA ALA A 174 -18.20 -1.92 1.94
C ALA A 174 -18.93 -2.67 3.08
N LYS A 175 -20.18 -3.10 2.87
CA LYS A 175 -20.94 -3.91 3.83
C LYS A 175 -20.26 -5.25 4.12
N GLN A 176 -19.76 -5.94 3.10
CA GLN A 176 -19.01 -7.20 3.29
C GLN A 176 -17.74 -6.96 4.12
N ARG A 177 -17.01 -5.88 3.84
CA ARG A 177 -15.82 -5.53 4.62
C ARG A 177 -16.17 -5.21 6.07
N MET A 178 -17.26 -4.49 6.32
CA MET A 178 -17.74 -4.19 7.67
C MET A 178 -18.12 -5.45 8.46
N ILE A 179 -18.73 -6.45 7.81
CA ILE A 179 -19.02 -7.74 8.46
C ILE A 179 -17.72 -8.42 8.90
N TYR A 180 -16.71 -8.44 8.03
CA TYR A 180 -15.37 -8.97 8.36
C TYR A 180 -14.76 -8.26 9.57
N LEU A 181 -14.71 -6.92 9.54
CA LEU A 181 -14.16 -6.10 10.62
C LEU A 181 -14.89 -6.32 11.95
N ARG A 182 -16.23 -6.40 11.91
CA ARG A 182 -17.03 -6.68 13.11
C ARG A 182 -16.71 -8.05 13.72
N ASN A 183 -16.56 -9.08 12.89
CA ASN A 183 -16.19 -10.39 13.37
C ASN A 183 -14.80 -10.41 14.00
N LEU A 184 -13.82 -9.75 13.38
CA LEU A 184 -12.48 -9.59 13.92
C LEU A 184 -12.49 -8.89 15.28
N LEU A 185 -13.25 -7.80 15.42
CA LEU A 185 -13.40 -7.08 16.68
C LEU A 185 -14.07 -7.96 17.76
N ALA A 186 -15.10 -8.74 17.38
CA ALA A 186 -15.78 -9.64 18.32
C ALA A 186 -14.85 -10.78 18.78
N GLU A 187 -14.05 -11.36 17.91
CA GLU A 187 -13.05 -12.38 18.25
C GLU A 187 -12.01 -11.83 19.25
N HIS A 188 -11.58 -10.60 19.04
CA HIS A 188 -10.67 -9.94 19.98
C HIS A 188 -11.28 -9.78 21.37
N GLU A 189 -12.54 -9.31 21.47
CA GLU A 189 -13.25 -9.15 22.74
C GLU A 189 -13.42 -10.47 23.49
N ILE A 190 -13.73 -11.57 22.75
CA ILE A 190 -13.82 -12.91 23.33
C ILE A 190 -12.46 -13.35 23.89
N TYR A 191 -11.37 -13.12 23.13
CA TYR A 191 -10.03 -13.46 23.59
C TYR A 191 -9.67 -12.72 24.87
N VAL A 192 -9.98 -11.42 24.95
CA VAL A 192 -9.76 -10.61 26.15
C VAL A 192 -10.58 -11.11 27.33
N ALA A 193 -11.86 -11.42 27.12
CA ALA A 193 -12.73 -11.97 28.15
C ALA A 193 -12.20 -13.32 28.71
N ASP A 194 -11.79 -14.23 27.82
CA ASP A 194 -11.23 -15.53 28.21
C ASP A 194 -9.94 -15.40 29.02
N PHE A 195 -9.13 -14.35 28.76
CA PHE A 195 -7.92 -14.07 29.53
C PHE A 195 -8.23 -13.66 30.98
N TYR A 196 -9.28 -12.86 31.20
CA TYR A 196 -9.66 -12.40 32.54
C TYR A 196 -10.51 -13.40 33.33
N MET A 197 -11.09 -14.40 32.67
CA MET A 197 -11.90 -15.45 33.34
C MET A 197 -11.09 -16.66 33.82
N LYS A 198 -9.82 -16.75 33.48
CA LYS A 198 -8.87 -17.79 33.94
C LYS A 198 -8.15 -17.39 35.21
#